data_92bdff27c5605d6f91bd558fbef7963a
#
_entry.id   92bdff27c5605d6f91bd558fbef7963a
#
_cell.length_a   1.000
_cell.length_b   1.000
_cell.length_c   1.000
_cell.angle_alpha   90.00
_cell.angle_beta   90.00
_cell.angle_gamma   90.00
#
_symmetry.space_group_name_H-M   'P 1'
#
loop_
_entity.id
_entity.type
_entity.pdbx_description
1 polymer ?
#
loop_
_entity_poly.entity_id
_entity_poly.type
_entity_poly.pdbx_seq_one_letter_code
_entity_poly.pdbx_strand_id
1 'polypeptide(L)'
;MISTRLEHVNITVSDPSKTAIWLADVFGWHIRWQGEAINGGYTIHIGTDDHYLAIYNPKQPLVSGNISYTQRGGLNHVAIVVDDLDAVEARVVAAGFTPVNHADYEPGRRFY
;
A
#
# COMPACT_ATOMS: atom_id res chain seq x y z
N MET A 1 -25.44 6.49 -18.75
CA MET A 1 -24.56 5.45 -18.15
C MET A 1 -23.51 6.11 -17.29
N ILE A 2 -23.26 5.55 -16.13
CA ILE A 2 -22.22 6.02 -15.23
C ILE A 2 -21.01 5.09 -15.37
N SER A 3 -19.82 5.68 -15.52
CA SER A 3 -18.56 4.93 -15.55
C SER A 3 -17.74 5.29 -14.31
N THR A 4 -17.32 4.30 -13.56
CA THR A 4 -16.56 4.50 -12.34
C THR A 4 -15.41 3.51 -12.24
N ARG A 5 -14.35 3.91 -11.52
CA ARG A 5 -13.24 3.04 -11.15
C ARG A 5 -12.65 3.52 -9.85
N LEU A 6 -12.03 2.63 -9.11
CA LEU A 6 -11.28 3.00 -7.93
C LEU A 6 -9.98 3.68 -8.38
N GLU A 7 -9.68 4.85 -7.82
CA GLU A 7 -8.45 5.58 -8.15
C GLU A 7 -7.34 5.29 -7.15
N HIS A 8 -7.61 5.51 -5.86
CA HIS A 8 -6.58 5.38 -4.84
C HIS A 8 -7.15 5.04 -3.47
N VAL A 9 -6.26 4.57 -2.61
CA VAL A 9 -6.48 4.41 -1.16
C VAL A 9 -5.43 5.26 -0.46
N ASN A 10 -5.80 5.91 0.63
CA ASN A 10 -4.89 6.74 1.43
C ASN A 10 -4.52 6.01 2.72
N ILE A 11 -3.22 5.90 2.98
CA ILE A 11 -2.68 5.19 4.14
C ILE A 11 -1.73 6.11 4.89
N THR A 12 -1.91 6.24 6.20
CA THR A 12 -1.00 6.98 7.06
C THR A 12 0.17 6.10 7.46
N VAL A 13 1.38 6.60 7.25
CA VAL A 13 2.63 5.91 7.59
C VAL A 13 3.59 6.87 8.30
N SER A 14 4.59 6.31 8.98
CA SER A 14 5.59 7.11 9.70
C SER A 14 6.60 7.78 8.78
N ASP A 15 6.95 7.13 7.66
CA ASP A 15 7.96 7.62 6.72
C ASP A 15 7.52 7.31 5.28
N PRO A 16 6.82 8.26 4.62
CA PRO A 16 6.37 8.06 3.25
C PRO A 16 7.46 7.74 2.25
N SER A 17 8.63 8.38 2.38
CA SER A 17 9.74 8.15 1.47
C SER A 17 10.26 6.71 1.56
N LYS A 18 10.42 6.20 2.78
CA LYS A 18 10.86 4.82 3.01
C LYS A 18 9.82 3.82 2.48
N THR A 19 8.56 4.07 2.73
CA THR A 19 7.48 3.22 2.23
C THR A 19 7.44 3.22 0.71
N ALA A 20 7.58 4.38 0.06
CA ALA A 20 7.60 4.50 -1.38
C ALA A 20 8.77 3.73 -2.01
N ILE A 21 9.94 3.75 -1.37
CA ILE A 21 11.13 3.03 -1.88
C ILE A 21 10.86 1.54 -1.95
N TRP A 22 10.36 0.93 -0.87
CA TRP A 22 10.14 -0.52 -0.92
C TRP A 22 8.96 -0.90 -1.84
N LEU A 23 7.92 -0.07 -1.93
CA LEU A 23 6.82 -0.31 -2.88
C LEU A 23 7.32 -0.30 -4.32
N ALA A 24 8.20 0.65 -4.67
CA ALA A 24 8.82 0.70 -5.99
C ALA A 24 9.66 -0.55 -6.26
N ASP A 25 10.48 -0.96 -5.29
CA ASP A 25 11.36 -2.12 -5.43
C ASP A 25 10.59 -3.42 -5.59
N VAL A 26 9.52 -3.60 -4.82
CA VAL A 26 8.74 -4.85 -4.81
C VAL A 26 7.83 -4.95 -6.03
N PHE A 27 7.09 -3.87 -6.34
CA PHE A 27 6.04 -3.91 -7.36
C PHE A 27 6.40 -3.22 -8.67
N GLY A 28 7.55 -2.57 -8.75
CA GLY A 28 7.90 -1.79 -9.93
C GLY A 28 7.05 -0.54 -10.11
N TRP A 29 6.41 -0.07 -9.05
CA TRP A 29 5.59 1.13 -9.08
C TRP A 29 6.43 2.39 -9.18
N HIS A 30 5.83 3.48 -9.65
CA HIS A 30 6.50 4.77 -9.75
C HIS A 30 5.73 5.84 -8.96
N ILE A 31 6.47 6.86 -8.55
CA ILE A 31 5.87 8.03 -7.90
C ILE A 31 5.20 8.87 -8.98
N ARG A 32 3.89 9.08 -8.83
CA ARG A 32 3.09 9.88 -9.76
C ARG A 32 3.15 11.36 -9.40
N TRP A 33 3.18 11.64 -8.12
CA TRP A 33 3.25 13.00 -7.57
C TRP A 33 3.62 12.91 -6.09
N GLN A 34 4.23 13.97 -5.55
CA GLN A 34 4.48 14.10 -4.12
C GLN A 34 4.53 15.58 -3.73
N GLY A 35 4.21 15.88 -2.48
CA GLY A 35 4.22 17.24 -1.99
C GLY A 35 3.49 17.41 -0.67
N GLU A 36 3.28 18.67 -0.30
CA GLU A 36 2.55 19.01 0.92
C GLU A 36 1.08 18.60 0.78
N ALA A 37 0.57 18.01 1.84
CA ALA A 37 -0.82 17.68 2.00
C ALA A 37 -1.51 18.72 2.88
N ILE A 38 -2.83 18.57 3.04
CA ILE A 38 -3.63 19.39 3.92
C ILE A 38 -3.04 19.39 5.33
N ASN A 39 -3.10 20.53 6.02
CA ASN A 39 -2.68 20.71 7.42
C ASN A 39 -1.18 20.48 7.65
N GLY A 40 -0.36 20.73 6.64
CA GLY A 40 1.08 20.66 6.77
C GLY A 40 1.66 19.26 6.76
N GLY A 41 0.84 18.25 6.44
CA GLY A 41 1.33 16.88 6.21
C GLY A 41 2.04 16.75 4.88
N TYR A 42 2.54 15.55 4.61
CA TYR A 42 3.22 15.20 3.37
C TYR A 42 2.64 13.94 2.78
N THR A 43 2.54 13.87 1.46
CA THR A 43 1.99 12.71 0.79
C THR A 43 2.81 12.34 -0.45
N ILE A 44 2.89 11.04 -0.71
CA ILE A 44 3.48 10.48 -1.94
C ILE A 44 2.42 9.63 -2.61
N HIS A 45 2.14 9.92 -3.87
CA HIS A 45 1.26 9.11 -4.70
C HIS A 45 2.10 8.13 -5.49
N ILE A 46 2.01 6.84 -5.19
CA ILE A 46 2.82 5.81 -5.81
C ILE A 46 1.95 4.65 -6.32
N GLY A 47 2.17 4.24 -7.54
CA GLY A 47 1.42 3.15 -8.16
C GLY A 47 1.71 3.03 -9.64
N THR A 48 0.67 2.76 -10.41
CA THR A 48 0.69 2.72 -11.87
C THR A 48 -0.07 3.92 -12.45
N ASP A 49 -0.19 3.97 -13.75
CA ASP A 49 -0.97 5.03 -14.41
C ASP A 49 -2.48 4.90 -14.12
N ASP A 50 -2.94 3.71 -13.74
CA ASP A 50 -4.35 3.44 -13.54
C ASP A 50 -4.82 3.58 -12.08
N HIS A 51 -3.90 3.36 -11.11
CA HIS A 51 -4.23 3.40 -9.69
C HIS A 51 -2.99 3.68 -8.86
N TYR A 52 -3.20 4.13 -7.63
CA TYR A 52 -2.07 4.41 -6.73
C TYR A 52 -2.48 4.34 -5.25
N LEU A 53 -1.48 4.23 -4.40
CA LEU A 53 -1.62 4.48 -2.98
C LEU A 53 -1.16 5.91 -2.68
N ALA A 54 -1.93 6.65 -1.90
CA ALA A 54 -1.50 7.91 -1.33
C ALA A 54 -0.90 7.61 0.04
N ILE A 55 0.41 7.76 0.16
CA ILE A 55 1.15 7.47 1.38
C ILE A 55 1.33 8.78 2.14
N TYR A 56 0.62 8.89 3.25
CA TYR A 56 0.46 10.14 3.99
C TYR A 56 1.18 10.10 5.34
N ASN A 57 1.80 11.22 5.71
CA ASN A 57 2.31 11.44 7.06
C ASN A 57 1.80 12.79 7.54
N PRO A 58 1.11 12.85 8.69
CA PRO A 58 0.65 14.10 9.24
C PRO A 58 1.81 14.88 9.86
N LYS A 59 1.64 16.20 10.02
CA LYS A 59 2.58 17.00 10.78
C LYS A 59 2.56 16.67 12.27
N GLN A 60 1.45 16.14 12.75
CA GLN A 60 1.25 15.75 14.14
C GLN A 60 1.86 14.37 14.43
N PRO A 61 2.22 14.09 15.71
CA PRO A 61 2.68 12.76 16.09
C PRO A 61 1.65 11.67 15.74
N LEU A 62 2.13 10.51 15.29
CA LEU A 62 1.27 9.37 14.99
C LEU A 62 0.71 8.76 16.27
N VAL A 63 -0.52 8.26 16.16
CA VAL A 63 -1.19 7.52 17.22
C VAL A 63 -1.24 6.06 16.82
N SER A 64 -0.89 5.15 17.75
CA SER A 64 -1.03 3.72 17.52
C SER A 64 -2.50 3.35 17.45
N GLY A 65 -2.88 2.64 16.39
CA GLY A 65 -4.24 2.19 16.19
C GLY A 65 -4.50 0.81 16.79
N ASN A 66 -5.77 0.47 16.89
CA ASN A 66 -6.22 -0.88 17.23
C ASN A 66 -6.17 -1.80 16.02
N ILE A 67 -6.41 -3.09 16.24
CA ILE A 67 -6.53 -4.06 15.16
C ILE A 67 -7.75 -3.70 14.30
N SER A 68 -7.51 -3.44 13.03
CA SER A 68 -8.52 -2.90 12.12
C SER A 68 -9.62 -3.91 11.73
N TYR A 69 -9.42 -5.20 11.99
CA TYR A 69 -10.40 -6.24 11.64
C TYR A 69 -11.73 -6.09 12.37
N THR A 70 -11.73 -5.50 13.55
CA THR A 70 -12.94 -5.35 14.38
C THR A 70 -13.37 -3.89 14.51
N GLN A 71 -12.64 -2.97 13.93
CA GLN A 71 -12.93 -1.55 14.00
C GLN A 71 -13.71 -1.13 12.75
N ARG A 72 -14.89 -0.55 12.96
CA ARG A 72 -15.71 -0.04 11.85
C ARG A 72 -14.93 1.02 11.07
N GLY A 73 -14.86 0.86 9.75
CA GLY A 73 -14.12 1.77 8.88
C GLY A 73 -12.62 1.55 8.89
N GLY A 74 -12.11 0.56 9.64
CA GLY A 74 -10.70 0.25 9.68
C GLY A 74 -10.21 -0.30 8.34
N LEU A 75 -8.99 0.08 7.95
CA LEU A 75 -8.33 -0.50 6.79
C LEU A 75 -7.81 -1.89 7.16
N ASN A 76 -8.48 -2.92 6.68
CA ASN A 76 -8.15 -4.31 6.98
C ASN A 76 -6.85 -4.71 6.27
N HIS A 77 -6.81 -4.58 4.96
CA HIS A 77 -5.62 -4.80 4.16
C HIS A 77 -5.80 -4.22 2.75
N VAL A 78 -4.70 -4.14 2.03
CA VAL A 78 -4.69 -3.81 0.61
C VAL A 78 -4.18 -5.04 -0.13
N ALA A 79 -4.86 -5.41 -1.21
CA ALA A 79 -4.48 -6.55 -2.02
C ALA A 79 -3.99 -6.07 -3.39
N ILE A 80 -2.92 -6.67 -3.86
CA ILE A 80 -2.30 -6.34 -5.14
C ILE A 80 -2.24 -7.63 -5.96
N VAL A 81 -2.76 -7.58 -7.18
CA VAL A 81 -2.67 -8.69 -8.12
C VAL A 81 -1.35 -8.60 -8.87
N VAL A 82 -0.65 -9.73 -8.93
CA VAL A 82 0.61 -9.84 -9.67
C VAL A 82 0.54 -11.06 -10.57
N ASP A 83 1.31 -11.07 -11.65
CA ASP A 83 1.35 -12.17 -12.60
C ASP A 83 2.33 -13.28 -12.18
N ASP A 84 3.34 -12.95 -11.38
CA ASP A 84 4.33 -13.92 -10.87
C ASP A 84 4.45 -13.76 -9.35
N LEU A 85 3.65 -14.51 -8.62
CA LEU A 85 3.59 -14.42 -7.16
C LEU A 85 4.91 -14.81 -6.51
N ASP A 86 5.57 -15.84 -7.01
CA ASP A 86 6.83 -16.32 -6.43
C ASP A 86 7.95 -15.29 -6.60
N ALA A 87 8.02 -14.64 -7.75
CA ALA A 87 8.99 -13.58 -7.99
C ALA A 87 8.76 -12.36 -7.07
N VAL A 88 7.49 -11.98 -6.88
CA VAL A 88 7.14 -10.87 -5.99
C VAL A 88 7.44 -11.24 -4.54
N GLU A 89 7.16 -12.46 -4.11
CA GLU A 89 7.50 -12.92 -2.76
C GLU A 89 9.00 -12.82 -2.51
N ALA A 90 9.83 -13.20 -3.48
CA ALA A 90 11.28 -13.06 -3.36
C ALA A 90 11.71 -11.61 -3.17
N ARG A 91 11.06 -10.67 -3.87
CA ARG A 91 11.33 -9.23 -3.71
C ARG A 91 10.89 -8.71 -2.34
N VAL A 92 9.77 -9.21 -1.82
CA VAL A 92 9.28 -8.89 -0.48
C VAL A 92 10.30 -9.32 0.58
N VAL A 93 10.82 -10.54 0.46
CA VAL A 93 11.87 -11.05 1.37
C VAL A 93 13.13 -10.21 1.26
N ALA A 94 13.57 -9.89 0.04
CA ALA A 94 14.74 -9.06 -0.20
C ALA A 94 14.59 -7.63 0.38
N ALA A 95 13.37 -7.13 0.45
CA ALA A 95 13.06 -5.82 1.06
C ALA A 95 13.04 -5.87 2.61
N GLY A 96 13.20 -7.05 3.21
CA GLY A 96 13.28 -7.21 4.66
C GLY A 96 11.97 -7.62 5.34
N PHE A 97 10.97 -8.01 4.59
CA PHE A 97 9.68 -8.47 5.14
C PHE A 97 9.59 -9.99 5.17
N THR A 98 8.74 -10.49 6.06
CA THR A 98 8.49 -11.93 6.17
C THR A 98 7.07 -12.24 5.71
N PRO A 99 6.90 -12.92 4.56
CA PRO A 99 5.58 -13.34 4.12
C PRO A 99 4.93 -14.31 5.10
N VAL A 100 3.62 -14.19 5.27
CA VAL A 100 2.86 -15.04 6.18
C VAL A 100 1.60 -15.56 5.48
N ASN A 101 0.98 -16.58 6.05
CA ASN A 101 -0.34 -17.06 5.64
C ASN A 101 -0.45 -17.37 4.15
N HIS A 102 0.45 -18.19 3.63
CA HIS A 102 0.35 -18.68 2.27
C HIS A 102 -0.95 -19.48 2.11
N ALA A 103 -1.72 -19.14 1.08
CA ALA A 103 -3.00 -19.79 0.83
C ALA A 103 -3.22 -20.01 -0.66
N ASP A 104 -3.85 -21.15 -0.98
CA ASP A 104 -4.22 -21.52 -2.33
C ASP A 104 -5.71 -21.85 -2.34
N TYR A 105 -6.53 -20.82 -2.51
CA TYR A 105 -7.98 -20.93 -2.50
C TYR A 105 -8.62 -19.92 -3.47
N GLU A 106 -9.88 -20.11 -3.72
CA GLU A 106 -10.61 -19.15 -4.55
C GLU A 106 -10.62 -17.73 -3.91
N PRO A 107 -10.42 -16.67 -4.67
CA PRO A 107 -10.25 -16.63 -6.14
C PRO A 107 -8.82 -16.81 -6.64
N GLY A 108 -7.84 -17.19 -5.81
CA GLY A 108 -6.51 -17.46 -6.28
C GLY A 108 -5.48 -17.59 -5.17
N ARG A 109 -4.27 -18.03 -5.55
CA ARG A 109 -3.14 -18.19 -4.65
C ARG A 109 -2.64 -16.83 -4.14
N ARG A 110 -2.26 -16.78 -2.87
CA ARG A 110 -1.84 -15.54 -2.22
C ARG A 110 -0.96 -15.77 -1.02
N PHE A 111 -0.29 -14.71 -0.59
CA PHE A 111 0.35 -14.63 0.73
C PHE A 111 0.11 -13.24 1.33
N TYR A 112 0.34 -13.12 2.62
CA TYR A 112 0.19 -11.87 3.34
C TYR A 112 1.53 -11.39 3.92
#